data_e90d9101638d5a92e5c908a59d2df58f
#
_entry.id   e90d9101638d5a92e5c908a59d2df58f
#
_cell.length_a   1.000
_cell.length_b   1.000
_cell.length_c   1.000
_cell.angle_alpha   90.00
_cell.angle_beta   90.00
_cell.angle_gamma   90.00
#
_symmetry.space_group_name_H-M   'P 1'
#
loop_
_entity.id
_entity.type
_entity.pdbx_description
1 polymer ?
#
loop_
_entity_poly.entity_id
_entity_poly.type
_entity_poly.pdbx_seq_one_letter_code
_entity_poly.pdbx_strand_id
1 'polypeptide(L)'
;MKDGEIAQKELREVYEEMRTPVKQGMIMREEGAVIDSPNIFRKSDGTFAMTYVRFVESAENPGYETWIAESADLLHWKTVGKLLPRKESGWDALQAGGSICLVDSTWEGDHSVHAHKGKYWMSYLGGCLSGYEPDPLRIGMAYGETIAPGSFTRLPEPILSNEDEDARPFEMTTLYKSNVVYDREEALGYPYVMYYNAKAGRFHIEKIGMAVSRDMVHWKRYGKEAVLSNGIEDRWNIAGDPQVVKYQNLWVMHYFVAMDGTAYDTFACSEDMVHWTKWEGEPLVKPSEGYDRKFAHKPWVLKHDGVVYHFYCAVGDLGRGIALATSREISKGDERDGR
;
A
#
# COMPACT_ATOMS: atom_id res chain seq x y z
N MET A 1 -24.93 -10.97 -16.53
CA MET A 1 -23.84 -10.66 -15.58
C MET A 1 -23.76 -11.82 -14.60
N LYS A 2 -22.58 -12.24 -14.21
CA LYS A 2 -22.45 -13.19 -13.10
C LYS A 2 -22.89 -12.46 -11.82
N ASP A 3 -23.51 -13.16 -10.88
CA ASP A 3 -23.86 -12.57 -9.59
C ASP A 3 -22.60 -11.94 -8.96
N GLY A 4 -22.64 -10.65 -8.57
CA GLY A 4 -21.54 -9.90 -8.00
C GLY A 4 -20.60 -9.18 -9.00
N GLU A 5 -20.89 -9.21 -10.30
CA GLU A 5 -20.10 -8.47 -11.31
C GLU A 5 -20.60 -7.02 -11.40
N ILE A 6 -19.71 -6.04 -11.16
CA ILE A 6 -20.02 -4.62 -11.26
C ILE A 6 -20.20 -4.21 -12.71
N ALA A 7 -21.26 -3.42 -13.00
CA ALA A 7 -21.54 -2.98 -14.34
C ALA A 7 -20.45 -2.05 -14.90
N GLN A 8 -20.15 -2.15 -16.19
CA GLN A 8 -19.13 -1.32 -16.85
C GLN A 8 -19.39 0.18 -16.71
N LYS A 9 -20.66 0.58 -16.60
CA LYS A 9 -21.05 1.97 -16.36
C LYS A 9 -20.56 2.46 -15.00
N GLU A 10 -20.75 1.67 -13.95
CA GLU A 10 -20.31 2.00 -12.59
C GLU A 10 -18.79 2.04 -12.47
N LEU A 11 -18.09 1.07 -13.09
CA LEU A 11 -16.63 1.10 -13.17
C LEU A 11 -16.13 2.37 -13.87
N ARG A 12 -16.81 2.83 -14.93
CA ARG A 12 -16.46 4.07 -15.61
C ARG A 12 -16.72 5.30 -14.73
N GLU A 13 -17.80 5.33 -13.96
CA GLU A 13 -18.07 6.40 -13.01
C GLU A 13 -16.97 6.48 -11.94
N VAL A 14 -16.51 5.34 -11.41
CA VAL A 14 -15.37 5.25 -10.49
C VAL A 14 -14.09 5.77 -11.18
N TYR A 15 -13.81 5.36 -12.41
CA TYR A 15 -12.65 5.84 -13.17
C TYR A 15 -12.66 7.36 -13.33
N GLU A 16 -13.78 7.96 -13.76
CA GLU A 16 -13.88 9.41 -13.97
C GLU A 16 -13.74 10.19 -12.64
N GLU A 17 -14.21 9.64 -11.53
CA GLU A 17 -14.05 10.21 -10.20
C GLU A 17 -12.59 10.17 -9.71
N MET A 18 -11.89 9.06 -9.96
CA MET A 18 -10.59 8.76 -9.33
C MET A 18 -9.37 9.02 -10.22
N ARG A 19 -9.56 9.30 -11.51
CA ARG A 19 -8.44 9.53 -12.44
C ARG A 19 -7.64 10.78 -12.09
N THR A 20 -6.33 10.71 -12.29
CA THR A 20 -5.37 11.76 -11.97
C THR A 20 -4.48 12.07 -13.18
N PRO A 21 -5.02 12.79 -14.19
CA PRO A 21 -4.33 13.03 -15.46
C PRO A 21 -3.14 13.99 -15.37
N VAL A 22 -3.01 14.74 -14.27
CA VAL A 22 -1.98 15.75 -14.11
C VAL A 22 -0.84 15.23 -13.25
N LYS A 23 0.30 14.98 -13.85
CA LYS A 23 1.51 14.56 -13.12
C LYS A 23 2.23 15.76 -12.53
N GLN A 24 2.36 15.80 -11.21
CA GLN A 24 3.04 16.84 -10.45
C GLN A 24 4.57 16.64 -10.38
N GLY A 25 5.03 15.41 -10.73
CA GLY A 25 6.43 15.03 -10.66
C GLY A 25 6.81 14.22 -9.43
N MET A 26 8.09 14.01 -9.25
CA MET A 26 8.63 13.31 -8.08
C MET A 26 8.66 14.28 -6.90
N ILE A 27 7.91 13.96 -5.85
CA ILE A 27 7.76 14.80 -4.65
C ILE A 27 8.69 14.41 -3.52
N MET A 28 9.21 13.18 -3.55
CA MET A 28 10.15 12.70 -2.55
C MET A 28 11.15 11.72 -3.15
N ARG A 29 12.43 12.01 -2.97
CA ARG A 29 13.57 11.19 -3.40
C ARG A 29 14.73 11.38 -2.43
N GLU A 30 15.51 10.34 -2.27
CA GLU A 30 16.73 10.38 -1.46
C GLU A 30 17.92 9.87 -2.29
N GLU A 31 19.05 10.62 -2.28
CA GLU A 31 20.26 10.19 -2.95
C GLU A 31 20.92 9.04 -2.18
N GLY A 32 21.31 7.97 -2.88
CA GLY A 32 21.92 6.79 -2.27
C GLY A 32 20.95 5.86 -1.54
N ALA A 33 19.63 6.13 -1.59
CA ALA A 33 18.61 5.25 -1.06
C ALA A 33 17.42 5.10 -2.03
N VAL A 34 16.77 3.96 -1.96
CA VAL A 34 15.46 3.72 -2.56
C VAL A 34 14.41 4.05 -1.53
N ILE A 35 13.41 4.85 -1.91
CA ILE A 35 12.20 5.07 -1.13
C ILE A 35 10.99 4.60 -1.93
N ASP A 36 10.01 3.98 -1.22
CA ASP A 36 8.98 3.17 -1.86
C ASP A 36 7.72 3.05 -1.01
N SER A 37 6.61 2.58 -1.60
CA SER A 37 5.37 2.21 -0.92
C SER A 37 4.81 3.30 0.00
N PRO A 38 4.33 4.43 -0.54
CA PRO A 38 3.71 5.50 0.24
C PRO A 38 2.42 5.01 0.89
N ASN A 39 2.17 5.44 2.14
CA ASN A 39 0.91 5.24 2.85
C ASN A 39 0.58 6.53 3.59
N ILE A 40 -0.42 7.28 3.12
CA ILE A 40 -0.73 8.61 3.61
C ILE A 40 -1.94 8.58 4.55
N PHE A 41 -1.87 9.35 5.63
CA PHE A 41 -2.93 9.50 6.62
C PHE A 41 -2.85 10.88 7.28
N ARG A 42 -3.88 11.24 8.03
CA ARG A 42 -3.95 12.49 8.78
C ARG A 42 -3.79 12.23 10.27
N LYS A 43 -2.87 12.93 10.89
CA LYS A 43 -2.65 12.89 12.35
C LYS A 43 -3.74 13.69 13.10
N SER A 44 -3.88 13.45 14.40
CA SER A 44 -4.87 14.12 15.25
C SER A 44 -4.68 15.64 15.35
N ASP A 45 -3.48 16.15 15.08
CA ASP A 45 -3.19 17.59 15.00
C ASP A 45 -3.53 18.21 13.63
N GLY A 46 -4.06 17.42 12.71
CA GLY A 46 -4.44 17.86 11.36
C GLY A 46 -3.33 17.79 10.32
N THR A 47 -2.09 17.49 10.71
CA THR A 47 -0.94 17.33 9.80
C THR A 47 -1.07 16.02 9.01
N PHE A 48 -0.79 16.07 7.71
CA PHE A 48 -0.65 14.84 6.93
C PHE A 48 0.68 14.16 7.24
N ALA A 49 0.65 12.85 7.31
CA ALA A 49 1.83 12.02 7.46
C ALA A 49 1.86 10.94 6.39
N MET A 50 3.05 10.53 6.02
CA MET A 50 3.29 9.45 5.07
C MET A 50 4.29 8.49 5.69
N THR A 51 3.90 7.21 5.85
CA THR A 51 4.91 6.17 6.00
C THR A 51 5.40 5.73 4.63
N TYR A 52 6.67 5.39 4.57
CA TYR A 52 7.30 4.88 3.37
C TYR A 52 8.44 3.91 3.74
N VAL A 53 8.77 3.04 2.81
CA VAL A 53 9.88 2.11 2.97
C VAL A 53 11.16 2.77 2.48
N ARG A 54 12.24 2.61 3.22
CA ARG A 54 13.58 3.06 2.85
C ARG A 54 14.54 1.88 2.78
N PHE A 55 15.30 1.80 1.70
CA PHE A 55 16.32 0.78 1.45
C PHE A 55 17.62 1.43 0.99
N VAL A 56 18.71 1.10 1.65
CA VAL A 56 20.07 1.57 1.31
C VAL A 56 20.90 0.38 0.86
N GLU A 57 21.12 0.26 -0.44
CA GLU A 57 21.82 -0.90 -1.04
C GLU A 57 23.27 -1.02 -0.55
N SER A 58 23.95 0.11 -0.36
CA SER A 58 25.35 0.15 0.13
C SER A 58 25.53 -0.10 1.63
N ALA A 59 24.42 -0.27 2.38
CA ALA A 59 24.51 -0.57 3.81
C ALA A 59 25.06 -1.99 4.05
N GLU A 60 25.73 -2.18 5.18
CA GLU A 60 26.03 -3.52 5.66
C GLU A 60 24.73 -4.27 5.96
N ASN A 61 24.53 -5.46 5.37
CA ASN A 61 23.29 -6.21 5.45
C ASN A 61 22.05 -5.36 5.05
N PRO A 62 21.94 -4.89 3.80
CA PRO A 62 20.84 -4.03 3.38
C PRO A 62 19.49 -4.69 3.58
N GLY A 63 18.50 -3.90 3.96
CA GLY A 63 17.12 -4.33 4.19
C GLY A 63 16.18 -3.15 4.37
N TYR A 64 14.90 -3.42 4.46
CA TYR A 64 13.87 -2.40 4.59
C TYR A 64 13.73 -1.85 6.00
N GLU A 65 13.48 -0.56 6.07
CA GLU A 65 13.03 0.15 7.27
C GLU A 65 11.79 0.98 6.92
N THR A 66 10.87 1.13 7.87
CA THR A 66 9.76 2.07 7.72
C THR A 66 10.14 3.43 8.29
N TRP A 67 9.99 4.45 7.46
CA TRP A 67 10.21 5.85 7.83
C TRP A 67 8.90 6.62 7.79
N ILE A 68 8.89 7.81 8.40
CA ILE A 68 7.75 8.72 8.40
C ILE A 68 8.20 10.12 7.96
N ALA A 69 7.36 10.73 7.11
CA ALA A 69 7.45 12.13 6.70
C ALA A 69 6.13 12.84 7.00
N GLU A 70 6.19 14.16 7.15
CA GLU A 70 5.03 15.03 7.41
C GLU A 70 4.89 16.11 6.35
N SER A 71 3.66 16.55 6.11
CA SER A 71 3.30 17.59 5.16
C SER A 71 2.08 18.38 5.64
N ALA A 72 2.05 19.67 5.35
CA ALA A 72 0.89 20.51 5.58
C ALA A 72 -0.04 20.61 4.36
N ASP A 73 0.45 20.21 3.16
CA ASP A 73 -0.20 20.51 1.88
C ASP A 73 -0.24 19.35 0.88
N LEU A 74 0.24 18.14 1.29
CA LEU A 74 0.36 16.95 0.44
C LEU A 74 1.39 17.06 -0.72
N LEU A 75 2.07 18.20 -0.86
CA LEU A 75 3.05 18.46 -1.91
C LEU A 75 4.49 18.48 -1.38
N HIS A 76 4.69 19.12 -0.23
CA HIS A 76 6.00 19.30 0.37
C HIS A 76 6.14 18.41 1.60
N TRP A 77 7.06 17.47 1.54
CA TRP A 77 7.24 16.44 2.57
C TRP A 77 8.57 16.62 3.29
N LYS A 78 8.53 16.51 4.61
CA LYS A 78 9.71 16.55 5.48
C LYS A 78 9.83 15.23 6.23
N THR A 79 10.93 14.51 6.05
CA THR A 79 11.25 13.31 6.82
C THR A 79 11.38 13.65 8.30
N VAL A 80 10.68 12.90 9.15
CA VAL A 80 10.69 13.03 10.61
C VAL A 80 11.65 12.01 11.24
N GLY A 81 11.62 10.76 10.77
CA GLY A 81 12.51 9.72 11.28
C GLY A 81 12.07 8.29 10.98
N LYS A 82 12.72 7.35 11.66
CA LYS A 82 12.42 5.92 11.55
C LYS A 82 11.24 5.54 12.44
N LEU A 83 10.18 4.99 11.85
CA LEU A 83 9.03 4.51 12.58
C LEU A 83 9.19 3.05 13.00
N LEU A 84 9.70 2.20 12.11
CA LEU A 84 10.01 0.80 12.39
C LEU A 84 11.42 0.47 11.86
N PRO A 85 12.47 0.54 12.72
CA PRO A 85 13.86 0.26 12.33
C PRO A 85 14.09 -1.26 12.19
N ARG A 86 15.16 -1.66 11.52
CA ARG A 86 15.69 -3.03 11.57
C ARG A 86 16.12 -3.41 12.99
N LYS A 87 16.30 -4.72 13.27
CA LYS A 87 16.76 -5.27 14.54
C LYS A 87 18.04 -6.07 14.35
N GLU A 88 18.68 -6.40 15.45
CA GLU A 88 19.89 -7.24 15.45
C GLU A 88 19.57 -8.72 15.18
N SER A 89 18.39 -9.18 15.58
CA SER A 89 17.99 -10.58 15.47
C SER A 89 16.47 -10.77 15.41
N GLY A 90 16.05 -11.96 15.03
CA GLY A 90 14.65 -12.37 14.92
C GLY A 90 14.22 -12.61 13.48
N TRP A 91 13.01 -13.14 13.32
CA TRP A 91 12.46 -13.48 12.01
C TRP A 91 12.32 -12.26 11.06
N ASP A 92 12.21 -11.07 11.63
CA ASP A 92 12.01 -9.78 10.95
C ASP A 92 13.19 -8.82 11.16
N ALA A 93 14.41 -9.36 11.33
CA ALA A 93 15.57 -8.57 11.69
C ALA A 93 15.96 -7.56 10.60
N LEU A 94 15.95 -7.93 9.34
CA LEU A 94 16.46 -7.13 8.24
C LEU A 94 15.39 -6.49 7.35
N GLN A 95 14.16 -6.99 7.40
CA GLN A 95 13.05 -6.46 6.62
C GLN A 95 11.96 -5.94 7.56
N ALA A 96 11.65 -4.66 7.46
CA ALA A 96 10.65 -3.99 8.30
C ALA A 96 9.92 -2.89 7.50
N GLY A 97 9.31 -3.28 6.38
CA GLY A 97 8.56 -2.38 5.50
C GLY A 97 7.08 -2.37 5.84
N GLY A 98 6.58 -1.32 6.49
CA GLY A 98 5.22 -1.28 7.04
C GLY A 98 4.37 -0.09 6.58
N SER A 99 3.07 -0.25 6.84
CA SER A 99 2.02 0.73 6.58
C SER A 99 1.12 0.87 7.80
N ILE A 100 0.69 2.10 8.12
CA ILE A 100 -0.29 2.34 9.18
C ILE A 100 -1.63 1.73 8.79
N CYS A 101 -2.20 0.96 9.70
CA CYS A 101 -3.51 0.34 9.57
C CYS A 101 -4.63 1.30 9.95
N LEU A 102 -5.87 0.95 9.56
CA LEU A 102 -7.10 1.61 9.99
C LEU A 102 -7.14 3.11 9.66
N VAL A 103 -6.51 3.52 8.57
CA VAL A 103 -6.76 4.85 8.00
C VAL A 103 -8.21 4.90 7.55
N ASP A 104 -8.90 6.03 7.81
CA ASP A 104 -10.28 6.21 7.34
C ASP A 104 -10.34 5.93 5.83
N SER A 105 -11.02 4.84 5.49
CA SER A 105 -11.15 4.36 4.12
C SER A 105 -12.31 5.02 3.35
N THR A 106 -13.06 5.93 3.96
CA THR A 106 -14.12 6.66 3.28
C THR A 106 -13.52 7.59 2.23
N TRP A 107 -14.00 7.51 0.98
CA TRP A 107 -13.42 8.26 -0.15
C TRP A 107 -13.34 9.78 0.10
N GLU A 108 -14.37 10.37 0.69
CA GLU A 108 -14.40 11.79 1.07
C GLU A 108 -14.23 11.97 2.59
N GLY A 109 -13.58 11.02 3.24
CA GLY A 109 -13.30 11.05 4.67
C GLY A 109 -12.17 12.00 5.04
N ASP A 110 -11.85 12.03 6.31
CA ASP A 110 -10.82 12.93 6.85
C ASP A 110 -9.40 12.31 6.86
N HIS A 111 -9.28 11.05 6.42
CA HIS A 111 -8.02 10.27 6.38
C HIS A 111 -7.36 10.08 7.74
N SER A 112 -8.10 10.26 8.83
CA SER A 112 -7.63 10.02 10.20
C SER A 112 -7.34 8.53 10.43
N VAL A 113 -6.52 8.25 11.44
CA VAL A 113 -6.20 6.88 11.84
C VAL A 113 -7.05 6.47 13.03
N HIS A 114 -7.80 5.38 12.89
CA HIS A 114 -8.56 4.81 14.00
C HIS A 114 -7.66 4.00 14.93
N ALA A 115 -7.76 4.27 16.22
CA ALA A 115 -7.10 3.47 17.24
C ALA A 115 -7.98 2.28 17.65
N HIS A 116 -7.38 1.08 17.69
CA HIS A 116 -8.01 -0.09 18.32
C HIS A 116 -7.50 -0.25 19.75
N LYS A 117 -8.39 -0.19 20.75
CA LYS A 117 -8.08 -0.28 22.18
C LYS A 117 -6.99 0.71 22.63
N GLY A 118 -7.08 1.95 22.15
CA GLY A 118 -6.14 3.02 22.47
C GLY A 118 -4.75 2.88 21.82
N LYS A 119 -4.60 2.01 20.84
CA LYS A 119 -3.35 1.79 20.13
C LYS A 119 -3.51 2.02 18.63
N TYR A 120 -2.53 2.64 18.01
CA TYR A 120 -2.35 2.69 16.56
C TYR A 120 -1.61 1.42 16.10
N TRP A 121 -2.00 0.89 14.97
CA TRP A 121 -1.48 -0.37 14.44
C TRP A 121 -0.76 -0.17 13.12
N MET A 122 0.25 -0.97 12.90
CA MET A 122 1.02 -1.06 11.66
C MET A 122 1.11 -2.52 11.25
N SER A 123 0.80 -2.84 10.01
CA SER A 123 1.18 -4.10 9.39
C SER A 123 2.48 -3.92 8.63
N TYR A 124 3.36 -4.93 8.65
CA TYR A 124 4.65 -4.83 7.97
C TYR A 124 5.08 -6.16 7.35
N LEU A 125 5.78 -6.07 6.25
CA LEU A 125 6.56 -7.20 5.76
C LEU A 125 7.81 -7.36 6.62
N GLY A 126 8.09 -8.58 7.03
CA GLY A 126 9.25 -8.92 7.85
C GLY A 126 10.05 -10.05 7.23
N GLY A 127 11.37 -10.04 7.46
CA GLY A 127 12.29 -11.08 7.01
C GLY A 127 13.68 -10.93 7.64
N CYS A 128 14.45 -12.00 7.66
CA CYS A 128 15.81 -12.03 8.24
C CYS A 128 16.93 -12.08 7.19
N LEU A 129 16.59 -12.09 5.89
CA LEU A 129 17.58 -12.11 4.82
C LEU A 129 17.92 -10.70 4.35
N SER A 130 19.19 -10.49 3.99
CA SER A 130 19.69 -9.24 3.43
C SER A 130 19.34 -9.11 1.96
N GLY A 131 18.99 -7.91 1.51
CA GLY A 131 18.70 -7.60 0.11
C GLY A 131 17.38 -6.86 -0.09
N TYR A 132 17.03 -6.65 -1.35
CA TYR A 132 15.78 -6.03 -1.76
C TYR A 132 14.68 -7.09 -1.86
N GLU A 133 13.73 -7.08 -0.92
CA GLU A 133 12.59 -8.03 -0.85
C GLU A 133 12.99 -9.52 -1.02
N PRO A 134 13.99 -10.04 -0.27
CA PRO A 134 14.41 -11.44 -0.41
C PRO A 134 13.38 -12.39 0.19
N ASP A 135 13.05 -13.44 -0.54
CA ASP A 135 12.14 -14.49 -0.07
C ASP A 135 12.80 -15.42 0.97
N PRO A 136 12.05 -15.95 1.96
CA PRO A 136 10.64 -15.66 2.23
C PRO A 136 10.46 -14.40 3.10
N LEU A 137 9.39 -13.64 2.80
CA LEU A 137 8.87 -12.59 3.67
C LEU A 137 7.58 -13.07 4.33
N ARG A 138 7.25 -12.50 5.49
CA ARG A 138 6.06 -12.78 6.28
C ARG A 138 5.40 -11.49 6.73
N ILE A 139 4.13 -11.53 7.11
CA ILE A 139 3.43 -10.35 7.61
C ILE A 139 3.48 -10.34 9.13
N GLY A 140 3.96 -9.22 9.68
CA GLY A 140 3.94 -8.92 11.11
C GLY A 140 3.02 -7.77 11.44
N MET A 141 2.75 -7.60 12.74
CA MET A 141 2.03 -6.45 13.29
C MET A 141 2.85 -5.76 14.35
N ALA A 142 2.73 -4.44 14.40
CA ALA A 142 3.27 -3.59 15.45
C ALA A 142 2.21 -2.60 15.92
N TYR A 143 2.34 -2.13 17.17
CA TYR A 143 1.41 -1.17 17.76
C TYR A 143 2.15 -0.11 18.57
N GLY A 144 1.56 1.07 18.69
CA GLY A 144 2.06 2.17 19.51
C GLY A 144 0.91 3.02 20.07
N GLU A 145 1.15 3.73 21.16
CA GLU A 145 0.18 4.69 21.70
C GLU A 145 0.19 6.01 20.92
N THR A 146 1.24 6.25 20.16
CA THR A 146 1.41 7.39 19.26
C THR A 146 2.00 6.95 17.93
N ILE A 147 1.85 7.78 16.88
CA ILE A 147 2.52 7.55 15.59
C ILE A 147 3.74 8.48 15.53
N ALA A 148 4.84 8.04 16.12
CA ALA A 148 6.09 8.79 16.20
C ALA A 148 7.30 7.85 16.08
N PRO A 149 8.49 8.33 15.68
CA PRO A 149 9.71 7.54 15.65
C PRO A 149 9.98 6.81 16.96
N GLY A 150 10.21 5.49 16.88
CA GLY A 150 10.50 4.64 18.04
C GLY A 150 9.32 4.28 18.94
N SER A 151 8.07 4.66 18.59
CA SER A 151 6.90 4.40 19.43
C SER A 151 6.26 3.02 19.20
N PHE A 152 6.64 2.29 18.15
CA PHE A 152 6.02 1.03 17.78
C PHE A 152 6.72 -0.18 18.40
N THR A 153 5.93 -1.05 19.04
CA THR A 153 6.31 -2.36 19.55
C THR A 153 5.78 -3.45 18.61
N ARG A 154 6.65 -4.34 18.15
CA ARG A 154 6.28 -5.46 17.30
C ARG A 154 5.64 -6.59 18.11
N LEU A 155 4.69 -7.29 17.52
CA LEU A 155 4.32 -8.63 18.00
C LEU A 155 5.52 -9.57 17.81
N PRO A 156 5.69 -10.56 18.69
CA PRO A 156 6.88 -11.41 18.68
C PRO A 156 6.97 -12.32 17.45
N GLU A 157 5.82 -12.79 16.95
CA GLU A 157 5.71 -13.72 15.84
C GLU A 157 5.01 -13.08 14.63
N PRO A 158 5.22 -13.59 13.41
CA PRO A 158 4.43 -13.18 12.26
C PRO A 158 2.97 -13.57 12.47
N ILE A 159 2.07 -12.77 11.93
CA ILE A 159 0.63 -13.04 11.98
C ILE A 159 0.15 -13.89 10.79
N LEU A 160 0.88 -13.87 9.70
CA LEU A 160 0.69 -14.71 8.51
C LEU A 160 2.05 -15.08 7.92
N SER A 161 2.23 -16.37 7.61
CA SER A 161 3.45 -16.94 7.04
C SER A 161 3.11 -17.90 5.90
N ASN A 162 4.03 -18.04 4.95
CA ASN A 162 3.98 -19.08 3.92
C ASN A 162 4.17 -20.51 4.51
N GLU A 163 4.62 -20.62 5.74
CA GLU A 163 4.84 -21.89 6.47
C GLU A 163 3.65 -22.29 7.35
N ASP A 164 2.58 -21.47 7.42
CA ASP A 164 1.38 -21.83 8.18
C ASP A 164 0.67 -23.04 7.57
N GLU A 165 0.05 -23.87 8.41
CA GLU A 165 -0.68 -25.07 7.97
C GLU A 165 -1.83 -24.76 7.00
N ASP A 166 -2.41 -23.56 7.11
CA ASP A 166 -3.50 -23.08 6.24
C ASP A 166 -3.01 -22.17 5.10
N ALA A 167 -1.70 -22.13 4.83
CA ALA A 167 -1.14 -21.37 3.71
C ALA A 167 -1.68 -21.91 2.37
N ARG A 168 -2.08 -20.98 1.50
CA ARG A 168 -2.75 -21.30 0.23
C ARG A 168 -1.73 -21.47 -0.91
N PRO A 169 -2.06 -22.17 -1.99
CA PRO A 169 -1.11 -22.44 -3.08
C PRO A 169 -0.42 -21.19 -3.65
N PHE A 170 -1.09 -20.05 -3.67
CA PHE A 170 -0.52 -18.81 -4.18
C PHE A 170 0.35 -18.05 -3.17
N GLU A 171 0.49 -18.55 -1.93
CA GLU A 171 1.26 -17.95 -0.82
C GLU A 171 2.59 -18.68 -0.54
N MET A 172 2.87 -19.76 -1.21
CA MET A 172 3.92 -20.73 -0.86
C MET A 172 5.35 -20.18 -0.89
N THR A 173 5.60 -19.00 -1.46
CA THR A 173 6.94 -18.42 -1.48
C THR A 173 7.08 -17.29 -0.46
N THR A 174 6.14 -16.32 -0.46
CA THR A 174 6.25 -15.10 0.36
C THR A 174 4.89 -14.43 0.53
N LEU A 175 4.71 -13.73 1.66
CA LEU A 175 3.60 -12.82 1.91
C LEU A 175 4.16 -11.45 2.30
N TYR A 176 3.62 -10.39 1.73
CA TYR A 176 4.14 -9.04 1.99
C TYR A 176 3.13 -7.96 1.60
N LYS A 177 3.46 -6.68 1.77
CA LYS A 177 2.63 -5.53 1.39
C LYS A 177 1.15 -5.71 1.72
N SER A 178 0.73 -5.17 2.84
CA SER A 178 -0.66 -5.33 3.29
C SER A 178 -1.33 -4.00 3.56
N ASN A 179 -2.63 -3.95 3.31
CA ASN A 179 -3.53 -2.87 3.66
C ASN A 179 -4.63 -3.41 4.57
N VAL A 180 -4.84 -2.77 5.72
CA VAL A 180 -5.86 -3.17 6.70
C VAL A 180 -6.91 -2.09 6.79
N VAL A 181 -8.15 -2.45 6.47
CA VAL A 181 -9.31 -1.58 6.56
C VAL A 181 -10.19 -1.93 7.76
N TYR A 182 -10.87 -0.93 8.29
CA TYR A 182 -11.89 -1.09 9.32
C TYR A 182 -13.27 -1.08 8.67
N ASP A 183 -13.93 -2.24 8.68
CA ASP A 183 -15.32 -2.37 8.25
C ASP A 183 -16.25 -2.23 9.47
N ARG A 184 -16.91 -1.07 9.61
CA ARG A 184 -17.84 -0.79 10.71
C ARG A 184 -19.10 -1.64 10.66
N GLU A 185 -19.47 -2.10 9.48
CA GLU A 185 -20.68 -2.91 9.27
C GLU A 185 -20.42 -4.39 9.54
N GLU A 186 -19.15 -4.78 9.68
CA GLU A 186 -18.72 -6.17 9.84
C GLU A 186 -19.37 -7.11 8.80
N ALA A 187 -19.45 -6.67 7.54
CA ALA A 187 -20.14 -7.39 6.47
C ALA A 187 -19.66 -8.84 6.32
N LEU A 188 -18.39 -9.10 6.65
CA LEU A 188 -17.78 -10.44 6.65
C LEU A 188 -17.82 -11.11 8.04
N GLY A 189 -18.50 -10.51 9.01
CA GLY A 189 -18.52 -10.95 10.41
C GLY A 189 -17.25 -10.58 11.20
N TYR A 190 -16.42 -9.71 10.68
CA TYR A 190 -15.16 -9.23 11.28
C TYR A 190 -14.96 -7.74 11.02
N PRO A 191 -14.54 -6.95 12.04
CA PRO A 191 -14.30 -5.53 11.88
C PRO A 191 -13.01 -5.19 11.12
N TYR A 192 -12.02 -6.09 11.08
CA TYR A 192 -10.74 -5.82 10.43
C TYR A 192 -10.53 -6.75 9.26
N VAL A 193 -10.29 -6.17 8.09
CA VAL A 193 -10.05 -6.88 6.84
C VAL A 193 -8.70 -6.47 6.29
N MET A 194 -7.83 -7.45 6.04
CA MET A 194 -6.50 -7.27 5.46
C MET A 194 -6.47 -7.81 4.03
N TYR A 195 -5.97 -7.01 3.12
CA TYR A 195 -5.55 -7.45 1.78
C TYR A 195 -4.03 -7.42 1.72
N TYR A 196 -3.42 -8.41 1.11
CA TYR A 196 -1.97 -8.54 1.08
C TYR A 196 -1.47 -9.20 -0.20
N ASN A 197 -0.25 -8.87 -0.60
CA ASN A 197 0.43 -9.56 -1.67
C ASN A 197 0.89 -10.94 -1.21
N ALA A 198 0.77 -11.89 -2.11
CA ALA A 198 1.36 -13.21 -1.96
C ALA A 198 1.96 -13.68 -3.28
N LYS A 199 3.07 -14.41 -3.18
CA LYS A 199 3.83 -14.92 -4.30
C LYS A 199 4.01 -16.42 -4.22
N ALA A 200 3.85 -17.10 -5.35
CA ALA A 200 4.20 -18.50 -5.51
C ALA A 200 4.76 -18.79 -6.91
N GLY A 201 5.48 -19.90 -6.99
CA GLY A 201 5.95 -20.46 -8.24
C GLY A 201 7.20 -19.79 -8.81
N ARG A 202 7.76 -20.46 -9.82
CA ARG A 202 9.03 -20.08 -10.45
C ARG A 202 8.98 -18.82 -11.32
N PHE A 203 7.79 -18.42 -11.73
CA PHE A 203 7.60 -17.27 -12.62
C PHE A 203 7.42 -15.96 -11.88
N HIS A 204 7.48 -15.94 -10.54
CA HIS A 204 7.26 -14.75 -9.75
C HIS A 204 5.88 -14.13 -10.04
N ILE A 205 4.85 -14.91 -9.77
CA ILE A 205 3.46 -14.49 -9.94
C ILE A 205 2.94 -14.01 -8.60
N GLU A 206 2.45 -12.78 -8.58
CA GLU A 206 1.88 -12.19 -7.38
C GLU A 206 0.38 -12.00 -7.52
N LYS A 207 -0.32 -12.34 -6.44
CA LYS A 207 -1.78 -12.23 -6.31
C LYS A 207 -2.12 -11.56 -4.98
N ILE A 208 -3.33 -11.04 -4.88
CA ILE A 208 -3.82 -10.43 -3.64
C ILE A 208 -4.64 -11.45 -2.88
N GLY A 209 -4.20 -11.74 -1.66
CA GLY A 209 -4.91 -12.56 -0.68
C GLY A 209 -5.70 -11.71 0.31
N MET A 210 -6.49 -12.38 1.16
CA MET A 210 -7.34 -11.75 2.15
C MET A 210 -7.31 -12.49 3.48
N ALA A 211 -7.30 -11.74 4.58
CA ALA A 211 -7.43 -12.25 5.95
C ALA A 211 -8.32 -11.31 6.77
N VAL A 212 -8.86 -11.81 7.88
CA VAL A 212 -9.76 -11.09 8.77
C VAL A 212 -9.36 -11.25 10.22
N SER A 213 -9.71 -10.26 11.06
CA SER A 213 -9.43 -10.28 12.50
C SER A 213 -10.52 -9.58 13.31
N ARG A 214 -10.62 -9.92 14.61
CA ARG A 214 -11.44 -9.21 15.58
C ARG A 214 -10.65 -8.31 16.53
N ASP A 215 -9.32 -8.45 16.55
CA ASP A 215 -8.49 -7.84 17.60
C ASP A 215 -7.13 -7.32 17.14
N MET A 216 -6.84 -7.35 15.83
CA MET A 216 -5.57 -6.94 15.20
C MET A 216 -4.38 -7.85 15.54
N VAL A 217 -4.57 -8.87 16.38
CA VAL A 217 -3.52 -9.81 16.82
C VAL A 217 -3.69 -11.17 16.17
N HIS A 218 -4.92 -11.70 16.21
CA HIS A 218 -5.25 -13.02 15.67
C HIS A 218 -5.91 -12.84 14.31
N TRP A 219 -5.23 -13.32 13.28
CA TRP A 219 -5.66 -13.21 11.89
C TRP A 219 -6.02 -14.59 11.33
N LYS A 220 -7.04 -14.62 10.53
CA LYS A 220 -7.51 -15.82 9.84
C LYS A 220 -7.61 -15.55 8.36
N ARG A 221 -7.01 -16.40 7.52
CA ARG A 221 -7.19 -16.34 6.07
C ARG A 221 -8.66 -16.44 5.70
N TYR A 222 -9.12 -15.60 4.79
CA TYR A 222 -10.50 -15.58 4.35
C TYR A 222 -10.60 -16.07 2.90
N GLY A 223 -11.46 -17.09 2.67
CA GLY A 223 -11.54 -17.76 1.37
C GLY A 223 -10.36 -18.70 1.09
N LYS A 224 -10.43 -19.42 -0.01
CA LYS A 224 -9.40 -20.39 -0.44
C LYS A 224 -8.55 -19.84 -1.59
N GLU A 225 -9.11 -18.98 -2.40
CA GLU A 225 -8.48 -18.41 -3.59
C GLU A 225 -8.01 -16.97 -3.33
N ALA A 226 -7.11 -16.49 -4.18
CA ALA A 226 -6.77 -15.09 -4.23
C ALA A 226 -8.01 -14.26 -4.63
N VAL A 227 -8.21 -13.11 -3.99
CA VAL A 227 -9.34 -12.22 -4.31
C VAL A 227 -9.10 -11.43 -5.59
N LEU A 228 -7.81 -11.27 -6.00
CA LEU A 228 -7.44 -10.58 -7.22
C LEU A 228 -6.15 -11.14 -7.82
N SER A 229 -6.15 -11.34 -9.14
CA SER A 229 -4.99 -11.76 -9.93
C SER A 229 -5.09 -11.26 -11.38
N ASN A 230 -3.98 -11.28 -12.11
CA ASN A 230 -4.00 -10.96 -13.54
C ASN A 230 -4.43 -12.13 -14.43
N GLY A 231 -4.62 -13.34 -13.86
CA GLY A 231 -5.03 -14.54 -14.61
C GLY A 231 -3.93 -15.15 -15.49
N ILE A 232 -2.67 -14.72 -15.35
CA ILE A 232 -1.52 -15.20 -16.11
C ILE A 232 -0.66 -16.07 -15.20
N GLU A 233 -0.36 -17.31 -15.60
CA GLU A 233 0.34 -18.30 -14.77
C GLU A 233 1.69 -18.77 -15.38
N ASP A 234 2.03 -18.33 -16.58
CA ASP A 234 3.17 -18.85 -17.35
C ASP A 234 4.35 -17.90 -17.48
N ARG A 235 4.24 -16.66 -16.95
CA ARG A 235 5.29 -15.65 -16.97
C ARG A 235 5.19 -14.68 -15.82
N TRP A 236 6.25 -13.90 -15.61
CA TRP A 236 6.29 -12.83 -14.59
C TRP A 236 5.13 -11.87 -14.75
N ASN A 237 4.35 -11.73 -13.69
CA ASN A 237 3.29 -10.74 -13.57
C ASN A 237 2.92 -10.51 -12.10
N ILE A 238 2.45 -9.31 -11.81
CA ILE A 238 2.10 -8.88 -10.47
C ILE A 238 0.73 -8.19 -10.51
N ALA A 239 -0.15 -8.57 -9.58
CA ALA A 239 -1.24 -7.76 -9.08
C ALA A 239 -0.95 -7.51 -7.59
N GLY A 240 -0.64 -6.27 -7.21
CA GLY A 240 -0.08 -6.04 -5.88
C GLY A 240 -0.26 -4.65 -5.29
N ASP A 241 0.23 -4.48 -4.07
CA ASP A 241 0.17 -3.30 -3.21
C ASP A 241 -1.27 -2.73 -3.12
N PRO A 242 -2.22 -3.52 -2.60
CA PRO A 242 -3.61 -3.08 -2.52
C PRO A 242 -3.79 -1.91 -1.55
N GLN A 243 -4.60 -0.94 -1.93
CA GLN A 243 -5.19 0.08 -1.06
C GLN A 243 -6.70 0.09 -1.29
N VAL A 244 -7.49 -0.07 -0.23
CA VAL A 244 -8.94 -0.18 -0.34
C VAL A 244 -9.64 1.01 0.28
N VAL A 245 -10.57 1.61 -0.49
CA VAL A 245 -11.41 2.73 -0.05
C VAL A 245 -12.89 2.41 -0.27
N LYS A 246 -13.77 3.08 0.50
CA LYS A 246 -15.22 3.00 0.34
C LYS A 246 -15.72 4.22 -0.44
N TYR A 247 -16.23 4.00 -1.64
CA TYR A 247 -16.85 5.01 -2.48
C TYR A 247 -18.33 4.67 -2.68
N GLN A 248 -19.20 5.49 -2.12
CA GLN A 248 -20.65 5.24 -2.10
C GLN A 248 -20.97 3.83 -1.54
N ASN A 249 -21.62 2.97 -2.29
CA ASN A 249 -21.93 1.59 -1.93
C ASN A 249 -20.84 0.58 -2.38
N LEU A 250 -19.81 1.02 -3.10
CA LEU A 250 -18.73 0.16 -3.59
C LEU A 250 -17.48 0.25 -2.72
N TRP A 251 -16.78 -0.85 -2.61
CA TRP A 251 -15.38 -0.91 -2.23
C TRP A 251 -14.54 -0.80 -3.50
N VAL A 252 -13.52 0.03 -3.48
CA VAL A 252 -12.58 0.24 -4.58
C VAL A 252 -11.19 -0.12 -4.10
N MET A 253 -10.57 -1.10 -4.75
CA MET A 253 -9.19 -1.51 -4.51
C MET A 253 -8.30 -0.89 -5.59
N HIS A 254 -7.49 0.09 -5.21
CA HIS A 254 -6.37 0.52 -6.02
C HIS A 254 -5.24 -0.50 -5.89
N TYR A 255 -4.63 -0.87 -6.99
CA TYR A 255 -3.51 -1.81 -7.03
C TYR A 255 -2.67 -1.56 -8.27
N PHE A 256 -1.47 -2.10 -8.30
CA PHE A 256 -0.66 -2.04 -9.52
C PHE A 256 -0.65 -3.36 -10.27
N VAL A 257 -0.49 -3.25 -11.56
CA VAL A 257 -0.17 -4.34 -12.48
C VAL A 257 1.27 -4.18 -12.94
N ALA A 258 2.07 -5.26 -12.83
CA ALA A 258 3.37 -5.29 -13.47
C ALA A 258 3.48 -6.51 -14.37
N MET A 259 3.85 -6.27 -15.62
CA MET A 259 4.04 -7.30 -16.65
C MET A 259 4.83 -6.71 -17.82
N ASP A 260 5.45 -7.58 -18.61
CA ASP A 260 6.15 -7.21 -19.85
C ASP A 260 7.17 -6.04 -19.66
N GLY A 261 7.81 -5.97 -18.48
CA GLY A 261 8.86 -5.00 -18.17
C GLY A 261 8.37 -3.59 -17.78
N THR A 262 7.07 -3.39 -17.60
CA THR A 262 6.46 -2.13 -17.14
C THR A 262 5.54 -2.35 -15.96
N ALA A 263 5.15 -1.26 -15.28
CA ALA A 263 4.14 -1.31 -14.23
C ALA A 263 3.31 -0.03 -14.20
N TYR A 264 2.01 -0.18 -13.88
CA TYR A 264 1.04 0.90 -13.83
C TYR A 264 -0.02 0.66 -12.75
N ASP A 265 -0.67 1.73 -12.30
CA ASP A 265 -1.72 1.68 -11.29
C ASP A 265 -3.12 1.63 -11.93
N THR A 266 -3.97 0.78 -11.38
CA THR A 266 -5.36 0.57 -11.80
C THR A 266 -6.25 0.28 -10.59
N PHE A 267 -7.48 -0.15 -10.81
CA PHE A 267 -8.41 -0.48 -9.73
C PHE A 267 -9.35 -1.65 -10.06
N ALA A 268 -9.97 -2.17 -9.03
CA ALA A 268 -11.11 -3.09 -9.10
C ALA A 268 -12.19 -2.64 -8.10
N CYS A 269 -13.45 -2.98 -8.37
CA CYS A 269 -14.59 -2.66 -7.50
C CYS A 269 -15.25 -3.93 -6.97
N SER A 270 -15.84 -3.82 -5.77
CA SER A 270 -16.58 -4.90 -5.10
C SER A 270 -17.76 -4.33 -4.30
N GLU A 271 -18.87 -5.05 -4.25
CA GLU A 271 -19.97 -4.76 -3.32
C GLU A 271 -19.79 -5.46 -1.97
N ASP A 272 -19.05 -6.58 -1.93
CA ASP A 272 -18.98 -7.50 -0.79
C ASP A 272 -17.59 -7.69 -0.20
N MET A 273 -16.57 -6.94 -0.68
CA MET A 273 -15.17 -7.03 -0.26
C MET A 273 -14.43 -8.32 -0.70
N VAL A 274 -15.12 -9.27 -1.32
CA VAL A 274 -14.58 -10.60 -1.69
C VAL A 274 -14.49 -10.79 -3.19
N HIS A 275 -15.56 -10.42 -3.91
CA HIS A 275 -15.64 -10.56 -5.36
C HIS A 275 -15.31 -9.23 -6.02
N TRP A 276 -14.20 -9.18 -6.73
CA TRP A 276 -13.66 -7.95 -7.33
C TRP A 276 -13.79 -7.97 -8.85
N THR A 277 -14.44 -6.96 -9.42
CA THR A 277 -14.52 -6.71 -10.86
C THR A 277 -13.44 -5.71 -11.24
N LYS A 278 -12.48 -6.13 -12.07
CA LYS A 278 -11.37 -5.31 -12.52
C LYS A 278 -11.80 -4.26 -13.55
N TRP A 279 -11.23 -3.08 -13.46
CA TRP A 279 -11.27 -2.09 -14.53
C TRP A 279 -10.31 -2.51 -15.65
N GLU A 280 -10.81 -2.63 -16.88
CA GLU A 280 -10.06 -3.05 -18.06
C GLU A 280 -9.78 -1.89 -19.03
N GLY A 281 -10.12 -0.65 -18.63
CA GLY A 281 -9.88 0.55 -19.43
C GLY A 281 -8.48 1.14 -19.19
N GLU A 282 -8.34 2.46 -19.49
CA GLU A 282 -7.08 3.18 -19.25
C GLU A 282 -6.66 3.11 -17.78
N PRO A 283 -5.37 2.87 -17.48
CA PRO A 283 -4.83 2.94 -16.11
C PRO A 283 -5.08 4.29 -15.46
N LEU A 284 -5.16 4.33 -14.13
CA LEU A 284 -5.23 5.58 -13.37
C LEU A 284 -3.93 6.39 -13.49
N VAL A 285 -2.79 5.68 -13.38
CA VAL A 285 -1.45 6.24 -13.61
C VAL A 285 -0.62 5.21 -14.34
N LYS A 286 0.11 5.64 -15.38
CA LYS A 286 1.04 4.82 -16.15
C LYS A 286 2.33 5.58 -16.46
N PRO A 287 3.44 4.90 -16.79
CA PRO A 287 4.67 5.55 -17.24
C PRO A 287 4.42 6.50 -18.41
N SER A 288 4.91 7.73 -18.31
CA SER A 288 4.82 8.74 -19.40
C SER A 288 5.93 9.78 -19.36
N GLU A 289 6.60 9.92 -18.20
CA GLU A 289 7.63 10.93 -17.98
C GLU A 289 9.01 10.27 -17.79
N GLY A 290 10.09 11.04 -17.96
CA GLY A 290 11.45 10.51 -17.75
C GLY A 290 11.65 9.90 -16.36
N TYR A 291 11.07 10.51 -15.33
CA TYR A 291 11.25 10.05 -13.94
C TYR A 291 10.45 8.78 -13.61
N ASP A 292 9.43 8.41 -14.37
CA ASP A 292 8.63 7.20 -14.16
C ASP A 292 8.58 6.27 -15.38
N ARG A 293 9.42 6.48 -16.37
CA ARG A 293 9.35 5.80 -17.68
C ARG A 293 9.35 4.28 -17.62
N LYS A 294 9.84 3.69 -16.55
CA LYS A 294 9.90 2.25 -16.36
C LYS A 294 8.70 1.74 -15.57
N PHE A 295 8.44 2.35 -14.40
CA PHE A 295 7.35 1.96 -13.52
C PHE A 295 6.66 3.19 -12.93
N ALA A 296 5.33 3.17 -12.92
CA ALA A 296 4.45 4.02 -12.14
C ALA A 296 3.51 3.08 -11.38
N HIS A 297 3.79 2.78 -10.10
CA HIS A 297 3.19 1.65 -9.39
C HIS A 297 3.13 1.85 -7.87
N LYS A 298 2.45 0.95 -7.17
CA LYS A 298 2.27 0.96 -5.70
C LYS A 298 1.46 2.19 -5.25
N PRO A 299 0.17 2.22 -5.59
CA PRO A 299 -0.68 3.38 -5.41
C PRO A 299 -1.03 3.65 -3.96
N TRP A 300 -1.17 4.93 -3.62
CA TRP A 300 -1.96 5.40 -2.50
C TRP A 300 -2.79 6.59 -2.96
N VAL A 301 -4.11 6.42 -2.99
CA VAL A 301 -5.03 7.40 -3.59
C VAL A 301 -5.95 7.95 -2.51
N LEU A 302 -6.11 9.26 -2.47
CA LEU A 302 -7.03 9.94 -1.55
C LEU A 302 -7.67 11.17 -2.21
N LYS A 303 -8.83 11.60 -1.70
CA LYS A 303 -9.47 12.84 -2.11
C LYS A 303 -9.47 13.82 -0.94
N HIS A 304 -8.92 15.00 -1.16
CA HIS A 304 -8.87 16.07 -0.14
C HIS A 304 -9.18 17.41 -0.79
N ASP A 305 -10.09 18.20 -0.19
CA ASP A 305 -10.55 19.51 -0.68
C ASP A 305 -10.96 19.50 -2.16
N GLY A 306 -11.65 18.43 -2.58
CA GLY A 306 -12.16 18.25 -3.94
C GLY A 306 -11.09 17.99 -5.00
N VAL A 307 -9.87 17.64 -4.59
CA VAL A 307 -8.77 17.17 -5.44
C VAL A 307 -8.45 15.71 -5.12
N VAL A 308 -8.29 14.90 -6.14
CA VAL A 308 -7.75 13.55 -6.00
C VAL A 308 -6.22 13.62 -6.09
N TYR A 309 -5.56 13.03 -5.11
CA TYR A 309 -4.11 12.87 -5.00
C TYR A 309 -3.77 11.40 -5.16
N HIS A 310 -2.96 11.07 -6.13
CA HIS A 310 -2.47 9.72 -6.39
C HIS A 310 -0.96 9.69 -6.18
N PHE A 311 -0.55 9.23 -5.00
CA PHE A 311 0.85 8.97 -4.68
C PHE A 311 1.24 7.61 -5.23
N TYR A 312 2.42 7.52 -5.83
CA TYR A 312 2.91 6.27 -6.41
C TYR A 312 4.43 6.17 -6.37
N CYS A 313 4.95 4.98 -6.45
CA CYS A 313 6.36 4.75 -6.65
C CYS A 313 6.71 4.94 -8.13
N ALA A 314 7.57 5.89 -8.42
CA ALA A 314 8.09 6.16 -9.76
C ALA A 314 9.49 5.59 -9.92
N VAL A 315 9.75 4.93 -11.06
CA VAL A 315 11.07 4.40 -11.43
C VAL A 315 11.41 4.83 -12.85
N GLY A 316 12.49 5.59 -12.97
CA GLY A 316 12.93 6.14 -14.25
C GLY A 316 14.33 6.73 -14.19
N ASP A 317 14.56 7.82 -14.95
CA ASP A 317 15.86 8.46 -15.10
C ASP A 317 16.47 9.01 -13.82
N LEU A 318 15.62 9.35 -12.85
CA LEU A 318 16.03 9.86 -11.55
C LEU A 318 16.19 8.75 -10.47
N GLY A 319 16.15 7.48 -10.87
CA GLY A 319 16.11 6.35 -9.96
C GLY A 319 14.70 6.05 -9.46
N ARG A 320 14.55 5.66 -8.19
CA ARG A 320 13.28 5.33 -7.56
C ARG A 320 12.94 6.34 -6.47
N GLY A 321 11.69 6.77 -6.43
CA GLY A 321 11.15 7.68 -5.44
C GLY A 321 9.63 7.73 -5.46
N ILE A 322 9.04 8.59 -4.64
CA ILE A 322 7.59 8.80 -4.58
C ILE A 322 7.23 10.00 -5.46
N ALA A 323 6.30 9.77 -6.37
CA ALA A 323 5.73 10.79 -7.25
C ALA A 323 4.25 11.03 -6.94
N LEU A 324 3.72 12.11 -7.47
CA LEU A 324 2.34 12.52 -7.30
C LEU A 324 1.70 12.80 -8.66
N ALA A 325 0.47 12.32 -8.84
CA ALA A 325 -0.45 12.76 -9.87
C ALA A 325 -1.75 13.27 -9.22
N THR A 326 -2.46 14.19 -9.87
CA THR A 326 -3.66 14.82 -9.33
C THR A 326 -4.77 14.91 -10.35
N SER A 327 -6.03 15.05 -9.89
CA SER A 327 -7.21 15.19 -10.76
C SER A 327 -7.24 16.50 -11.53
N ARG A 328 -6.55 17.54 -11.05
CA ARG A 328 -6.42 18.86 -11.67
C ARG A 328 -5.09 19.51 -11.32
N GLU A 329 -4.73 20.56 -12.02
CA GLU A 329 -3.58 21.42 -11.66
C GLU A 329 -3.74 21.94 -10.23
N ILE A 330 -2.65 21.86 -9.48
CA ILE A 330 -2.53 22.47 -8.16
C ILE A 330 -1.51 23.58 -8.30
N SER A 331 -1.88 24.83 -7.99
CA SER A 331 -0.92 25.93 -7.91
C SER A 331 0.07 25.58 -6.79
N LYS A 332 1.34 25.38 -7.14
CA LYS A 332 2.45 25.44 -6.18
C LYS A 332 2.38 26.85 -5.62
N GLY A 333 1.87 27.00 -4.40
CA GLY A 333 1.80 28.31 -3.74
C GLY A 333 3.16 28.98 -3.85
N ASP A 334 3.19 30.25 -4.21
CA ASP A 334 4.41 31.04 -4.25
C ASP A 334 5.20 30.78 -2.98
N GLU A 335 6.46 30.39 -3.12
CA GLU A 335 7.44 30.43 -2.05
C GLU A 335 7.39 31.86 -1.48
N ARG A 336 6.64 32.05 -0.40
CA ARG A 336 6.73 33.31 0.33
C ARG A 336 8.12 33.31 0.95
N ASP A 337 9.00 34.04 0.28
CA ASP A 337 10.29 34.43 0.78
C ASP A 337 10.21 34.71 2.28
N GLY A 338 10.70 33.77 3.06
CA GLY A 338 11.02 33.98 4.47
C GLY A 338 12.28 34.82 4.55
N ARG A 339 12.13 36.16 4.52
CA ARG A 339 13.16 37.06 4.99
C ARG A 339 13.18 37.11 6.50
#